data_ea0657ef8e16a6304c20fa0ea5b93457
#
_entry.id   ea0657ef8e16a6304c20fa0ea5b93457
#
_cell.length_a   1.000
_cell.length_b   1.000
_cell.length_c   1.000
_cell.angle_alpha   90.00
_cell.angle_beta   90.00
_cell.angle_gamma   90.00
#
_symmetry.space_group_name_H-M   'P 1'
#
loop_
_entity.id
_entity.type
_entity.pdbx_description
1 polymer ?
#
loop_
_entity_poly.entity_id
_entity_poly.type
_entity_poly.pdbx_seq_one_letter_code
_entity_poly.pdbx_strand_id
1 'polypeptide(L)'
;MYQTLDKNRLEMFLESIDHILNIWKLKAPYDLKGKYWNISTKKTYNKNLFIGEVGKPYQRPHPEIVVTSLGASLAGLEQAISRGWNIISSNFLRNNRLQQHNDVISGSKRKNINWRIAKFIFVSQNKRELDSYGMSSTGPIFFCLKQIYNKLKKANRLDILKKNPADKNEKINLEVLMKELVICGDTSEVIDKVQKLKHDYSNLSTLTYVNVDWKDKKISETSMKLLAEKVMPKI
;
A
#
# COMPACT_ATOMS: atom_id res chain seq x y z
N MET A 1 -6.65 9.84 -21.73
CA MET A 1 -6.12 10.18 -20.39
C MET A 1 -7.20 10.97 -19.66
N TYR A 2 -7.63 10.55 -18.50
CA TYR A 2 -8.72 11.19 -17.75
C TYR A 2 -8.26 12.57 -17.29
N GLN A 3 -8.88 13.65 -17.73
CA GLN A 3 -8.57 15.06 -17.40
C GLN A 3 -8.80 15.34 -15.90
N THR A 4 -7.92 14.83 -15.04
CA THR A 4 -8.10 14.82 -13.57
C THR A 4 -7.09 15.70 -12.82
N LEU A 5 -6.17 16.38 -13.54
CA LEU A 5 -5.07 17.12 -12.92
C LEU A 5 -5.57 18.29 -12.05
N ASP A 6 -6.64 18.95 -12.47
CA ASP A 6 -7.18 20.16 -11.81
C ASP A 6 -8.38 19.83 -10.89
N LYS A 7 -8.65 18.56 -10.63
CA LYS A 7 -9.81 18.11 -9.84
C LYS A 7 -9.39 17.59 -8.47
N ASN A 8 -10.32 17.64 -7.52
CA ASN A 8 -10.10 17.03 -6.20
C ASN A 8 -10.09 15.50 -6.32
N ARG A 9 -8.88 14.93 -6.34
CA ARG A 9 -8.66 13.50 -6.54
C ARG A 9 -9.26 12.64 -5.42
N LEU A 10 -9.29 13.15 -4.19
CA LEU A 10 -9.89 12.43 -3.07
C LEU A 10 -11.40 12.32 -3.27
N GLU A 11 -12.09 13.42 -3.57
CA GLU A 11 -13.53 13.39 -3.84
C GLU A 11 -13.87 12.48 -5.02
N MET A 12 -13.10 12.58 -6.12
CA MET A 12 -13.29 11.70 -7.28
C MET A 12 -13.15 10.23 -6.94
N PHE A 13 -12.13 9.89 -6.14
CA PHE A 13 -11.91 8.52 -5.68
C PHE A 13 -13.08 8.02 -4.82
N LEU A 14 -13.51 8.81 -3.85
CA LEU A 14 -14.62 8.47 -2.97
C LEU A 14 -15.91 8.27 -3.75
N GLU A 15 -16.25 9.17 -4.68
CA GLU A 15 -17.43 9.04 -5.55
C GLU A 15 -17.36 7.79 -6.43
N SER A 16 -16.16 7.47 -6.96
CA SER A 16 -15.97 6.25 -7.76
C SER A 16 -16.27 4.98 -6.96
N ILE A 17 -15.77 4.90 -5.72
CA ILE A 17 -16.06 3.75 -4.85
C ILE A 17 -17.53 3.71 -4.47
N ASP A 18 -18.16 4.85 -4.17
CA ASP A 18 -19.60 4.91 -3.87
C ASP A 18 -20.43 4.41 -5.05
N HIS A 19 -20.08 4.74 -6.28
CA HIS A 19 -20.74 4.21 -7.47
C HIS A 19 -20.54 2.69 -7.63
N ILE A 20 -19.33 2.18 -7.39
CA ILE A 20 -19.07 0.73 -7.44
C ILE A 20 -19.93 -0.01 -6.40
N LEU A 21 -19.98 0.48 -5.16
CA LEU A 21 -20.78 -0.10 -4.09
C LEU A 21 -22.27 -0.06 -4.41
N ASN A 22 -22.76 1.05 -4.97
CA ASN A 22 -24.15 1.17 -5.41
C ASN A 22 -24.48 0.20 -6.56
N ILE A 23 -23.61 0.04 -7.55
CA ILE A 23 -23.77 -0.95 -8.62
C ILE A 23 -23.85 -2.37 -8.06
N TRP A 24 -23.02 -2.70 -7.08
CA TRP A 24 -23.07 -4.01 -6.43
C TRP A 24 -24.36 -4.24 -5.60
N LYS A 25 -24.91 -3.18 -5.01
CA LYS A 25 -26.11 -3.24 -4.19
C LYS A 25 -27.41 -3.22 -5.02
N LEU A 26 -27.47 -2.36 -6.04
CA LEU A 26 -28.68 -2.12 -6.83
C LEU A 26 -28.84 -3.19 -7.93
N LYS A 27 -30.05 -3.26 -8.48
CA LYS A 27 -30.38 -4.02 -9.71
C LYS A 27 -30.29 -3.08 -10.91
N ALA A 28 -29.90 -3.62 -12.06
CA ALA A 28 -29.97 -2.91 -13.33
C ALA A 28 -31.44 -2.66 -13.77
N PRO A 29 -31.71 -1.63 -14.59
CA PRO A 29 -30.76 -0.66 -15.15
C PRO A 29 -30.28 0.36 -14.09
N TYR A 30 -29.00 0.73 -14.16
CA TYR A 30 -28.42 1.75 -13.29
C TYR A 30 -28.70 3.15 -13.82
N ASP A 31 -28.82 4.13 -12.88
CA ASP A 31 -28.85 5.56 -13.18
C ASP A 31 -28.27 6.33 -11.98
N LEU A 32 -26.96 6.36 -11.92
CA LEU A 32 -26.19 6.98 -10.84
C LEU A 32 -25.67 8.34 -11.31
N LYS A 33 -25.99 9.38 -10.56
CA LYS A 33 -25.54 10.75 -10.80
C LYS A 33 -24.51 11.14 -9.76
N GLY A 34 -23.43 11.74 -10.21
CA GLY A 34 -22.37 12.24 -9.34
C GLY A 34 -21.83 13.59 -9.82
N LYS A 35 -20.97 14.19 -9.02
CA LYS A 35 -20.27 15.44 -9.36
C LYS A 35 -19.26 15.21 -10.50
N TYR A 36 -18.61 14.05 -10.51
CA TYR A 36 -17.53 13.71 -11.44
C TYR A 36 -17.94 12.65 -12.45
N TRP A 37 -18.79 11.69 -12.05
CA TRP A 37 -19.17 10.55 -12.86
C TRP A 37 -20.68 10.38 -12.93
N ASN A 38 -21.17 10.17 -14.15
CA ASN A 38 -22.55 9.74 -14.37
C ASN A 38 -22.54 8.36 -15.02
N ILE A 39 -23.25 7.42 -14.41
CA ILE A 39 -23.36 6.04 -14.91
C ILE A 39 -24.82 5.74 -15.18
N SER A 40 -25.17 5.49 -16.45
CA SER A 40 -26.51 5.10 -16.82
C SER A 40 -26.49 3.94 -17.81
N THR A 41 -27.25 2.90 -17.52
CA THR A 41 -27.48 1.78 -18.45
C THR A 41 -28.92 1.70 -18.93
N LYS A 42 -29.75 2.72 -18.65
CA LYS A 42 -31.17 2.75 -19.02
C LYS A 42 -31.42 2.49 -20.52
N LYS A 43 -30.57 3.06 -21.38
CA LYS A 43 -30.72 2.94 -22.84
C LYS A 43 -30.13 1.66 -23.42
N THR A 44 -29.25 0.99 -22.70
CA THR A 44 -28.50 -0.19 -23.16
C THR A 44 -28.89 -1.48 -22.44
N TYR A 45 -29.69 -1.38 -21.38
CA TYR A 45 -30.06 -2.54 -20.57
C TYR A 45 -30.92 -3.51 -21.36
N ASN A 46 -30.49 -4.77 -21.42
CA ASN A 46 -31.24 -5.87 -21.96
C ASN A 46 -31.05 -7.11 -21.09
N LYS A 47 -32.09 -7.46 -20.32
CA LYS A 47 -32.05 -8.57 -19.37
C LYS A 47 -31.76 -9.91 -20.05
N ASN A 48 -32.33 -10.15 -21.20
CA ASN A 48 -32.20 -11.45 -21.91
C ASN A 48 -30.80 -11.67 -22.49
N LEU A 49 -30.09 -10.57 -22.79
CA LEU A 49 -28.73 -10.60 -23.30
C LEU A 49 -27.67 -10.31 -22.26
N PHE A 50 -28.08 -10.09 -20.99
CA PHE A 50 -27.19 -9.67 -19.88
C PHE A 50 -26.38 -8.41 -20.20
N ILE A 51 -26.90 -7.49 -20.99
CA ILE A 51 -26.27 -6.22 -21.35
C ILE A 51 -26.69 -5.13 -20.37
N GLY A 52 -25.73 -4.32 -19.92
CA GLY A 52 -25.98 -3.19 -19.00
C GLY A 52 -26.18 -3.62 -17.53
N GLU A 53 -25.89 -4.86 -17.21
CA GLU A 53 -25.84 -5.38 -15.85
C GLU A 53 -24.41 -5.79 -15.47
N VAL A 54 -24.01 -5.47 -14.23
CA VAL A 54 -22.72 -5.88 -13.66
C VAL A 54 -22.95 -7.04 -12.71
N GLY A 55 -22.14 -8.09 -12.84
CA GLY A 55 -22.17 -9.23 -11.93
C GLY A 55 -21.96 -8.81 -10.48
N LYS A 56 -22.70 -9.45 -9.56
CA LYS A 56 -22.57 -9.18 -8.13
C LYS A 56 -21.36 -9.91 -7.57
N PRO A 57 -20.62 -9.31 -6.61
CA PRO A 57 -19.56 -10.01 -5.93
C PRO A 57 -20.09 -11.24 -5.18
N TYR A 58 -19.24 -12.26 -5.06
CA TYR A 58 -19.56 -13.46 -4.29
C TYR A 58 -19.67 -13.16 -2.77
N GLN A 59 -18.74 -12.34 -2.25
CA GLN A 59 -18.72 -11.92 -0.85
C GLN A 59 -19.90 -10.98 -0.54
N ARG A 60 -20.43 -11.11 0.67
CA ARG A 60 -21.53 -10.28 1.16
C ARG A 60 -21.10 -9.41 2.35
N PRO A 61 -21.45 -8.13 2.37
CA PRO A 61 -22.20 -7.35 1.36
C PRO A 61 -21.38 -7.04 0.10
N HIS A 62 -20.04 -7.11 0.15
CA HIS A 62 -19.07 -6.90 -0.92
C HIS A 62 -17.68 -7.38 -0.46
N PRO A 63 -16.68 -7.52 -1.35
CA PRO A 63 -15.30 -7.78 -0.97
C PRO A 63 -14.74 -6.71 -0.02
N GLU A 64 -13.76 -7.11 0.79
CA GLU A 64 -13.01 -6.16 1.62
C GLU A 64 -12.44 -5.03 0.76
N ILE A 65 -12.61 -3.79 1.21
CA ILE A 65 -11.99 -2.63 0.60
C ILE A 65 -10.73 -2.27 1.39
N VAL A 66 -9.60 -2.25 0.70
CA VAL A 66 -8.31 -1.86 1.27
C VAL A 66 -7.76 -0.67 0.52
N VAL A 67 -7.47 0.41 1.23
CA VAL A 67 -6.96 1.64 0.65
C VAL A 67 -5.46 1.77 0.90
N THR A 68 -4.70 2.05 -0.16
CA THR A 68 -3.27 2.33 -0.04
C THR A 68 -3.07 3.75 0.48
N SER A 69 -2.41 3.89 1.63
CA SER A 69 -1.98 5.18 2.15
C SER A 69 -0.52 5.46 1.77
N LEU A 70 -0.31 6.59 1.09
CA LEU A 70 1.00 7.08 0.68
C LEU A 70 1.64 8.02 1.72
N GLY A 71 0.99 8.25 2.86
CA GLY A 71 1.53 9.00 4.00
C GLY A 71 1.62 10.53 3.83
N ALA A 72 1.21 11.09 2.69
CA ALA A 72 1.28 12.52 2.47
C ALA A 72 0.17 13.31 3.21
N SER A 73 -0.97 12.65 3.45
CA SER A 73 -2.11 13.23 4.16
C SER A 73 -2.79 12.14 4.97
N LEU A 74 -3.07 12.43 6.23
CA LEU A 74 -3.84 11.54 7.11
C LEU A 74 -5.33 11.57 6.79
N ALA A 75 -5.84 12.61 6.10
CA ALA A 75 -7.26 12.73 5.77
C ALA A 75 -7.79 11.53 4.95
N GLY A 76 -6.99 10.98 4.02
CA GLY A 76 -7.37 9.78 3.27
C GLY A 76 -7.46 8.53 4.15
N LEU A 77 -6.58 8.42 5.14
CA LEU A 77 -6.57 7.36 6.15
C LEU A 77 -7.84 7.45 7.04
N GLU A 78 -8.12 8.63 7.57
CA GLU A 78 -9.30 8.90 8.40
C GLU A 78 -10.61 8.62 7.63
N GLN A 79 -10.69 9.05 6.37
CA GLN A 79 -11.83 8.75 5.50
C GLN A 79 -12.01 7.25 5.24
N ALA A 80 -10.92 6.51 5.01
CA ALA A 80 -10.98 5.07 4.84
C ALA A 80 -11.52 4.38 6.12
N ILE A 81 -11.00 4.77 7.27
CA ILE A 81 -11.42 4.23 8.57
C ILE A 81 -12.90 4.52 8.84
N SER A 82 -13.35 5.78 8.64
CA SER A 82 -14.74 6.19 8.88
C SER A 82 -15.75 5.46 7.98
N ARG A 83 -15.33 5.06 6.78
CA ARG A 83 -16.13 4.29 5.82
C ARG A 83 -16.09 2.78 6.07
N GLY A 84 -15.38 2.32 7.07
CA GLY A 84 -15.25 0.89 7.36
C GLY A 84 -14.24 0.16 6.51
N TRP A 85 -13.38 0.86 5.75
CA TRP A 85 -12.35 0.26 4.91
C TRP A 85 -11.08 -0.04 5.70
N ASN A 86 -10.28 -0.97 5.20
CA ASN A 86 -8.99 -1.33 5.75
C ASN A 86 -7.85 -0.61 5.01
N ILE A 87 -6.64 -0.72 5.54
CA ILE A 87 -5.55 0.15 5.13
C ILE A 87 -4.31 -0.67 4.84
N ILE A 88 -3.58 -0.28 3.79
CA ILE A 88 -2.21 -0.73 3.56
C ILE A 88 -1.28 0.48 3.48
N SER A 89 -0.31 0.53 4.38
CA SER A 89 0.78 1.51 4.36
C SER A 89 1.85 1.09 3.36
N SER A 90 2.24 2.00 2.51
CA SER A 90 3.19 1.75 1.42
C SER A 90 4.59 1.37 1.92
N ASN A 91 5.30 0.58 1.12
CA ASN A 91 6.64 0.07 1.42
C ASN A 91 7.76 1.14 1.42
N PHE A 92 7.46 2.36 1.04
CA PHE A 92 8.39 3.50 1.10
C PHE A 92 8.04 4.51 2.19
N LEU A 93 7.09 4.20 3.08
CA LEU A 93 6.78 5.07 4.22
C LEU A 93 7.81 4.89 5.32
N ARG A 94 8.32 6.02 5.80
CA ARG A 94 9.26 6.09 6.93
C ARG A 94 8.57 5.78 8.25
N ASN A 95 9.36 5.41 9.25
CA ASN A 95 8.86 4.99 10.56
C ASN A 95 8.00 6.06 11.25
N ASN A 96 8.36 7.34 11.16
CA ASN A 96 7.54 8.42 11.70
C ASN A 96 6.15 8.53 11.05
N ARG A 97 6.03 8.17 9.78
CA ARG A 97 4.74 8.12 9.07
C ARG A 97 3.92 6.90 9.47
N LEU A 98 4.58 5.77 9.64
CA LEU A 98 3.94 4.58 10.16
C LEU A 98 3.43 4.81 11.59
N GLN A 99 4.18 5.56 12.42
CA GLN A 99 3.72 5.95 13.75
C GLN A 99 2.46 6.82 13.68
N GLN A 100 2.41 7.81 12.79
CA GLN A 100 1.19 8.62 12.59
C GLN A 100 0.00 7.77 12.16
N HIS A 101 0.20 6.76 11.30
CA HIS A 101 -0.87 5.82 10.94
C HIS A 101 -1.33 5.01 12.16
N ASN A 102 -0.39 4.49 12.95
CA ASN A 102 -0.69 3.75 14.18
C ASN A 102 -1.50 4.62 15.17
N ASP A 103 -1.13 5.88 15.34
CA ASP A 103 -1.79 6.83 16.24
C ASP A 103 -3.23 7.13 15.79
N VAL A 104 -3.45 7.38 14.49
CA VAL A 104 -4.79 7.58 13.93
C VAL A 104 -5.66 6.33 14.10
N ILE A 105 -5.10 5.15 13.89
CA ILE A 105 -5.82 3.88 14.05
C ILE A 105 -6.17 3.67 15.53
N SER A 106 -5.22 3.90 16.44
CA SER A 106 -5.44 3.80 17.90
C SER A 106 -6.52 4.75 18.40
N GLY A 107 -6.54 5.98 17.88
CA GLY A 107 -7.54 7.01 18.21
C GLY A 107 -8.91 6.77 17.58
N SER A 108 -9.04 5.80 16.67
CA SER A 108 -10.32 5.52 16.00
C SER A 108 -11.33 4.85 16.92
N LYS A 109 -12.60 5.26 16.79
CA LYS A 109 -13.73 4.56 17.43
C LYS A 109 -13.99 3.17 16.84
N ARG A 110 -13.57 2.94 15.60
CA ARG A 110 -13.73 1.65 14.93
C ARG A 110 -12.74 0.64 15.51
N LYS A 111 -13.26 -0.49 15.94
CA LYS A 111 -12.47 -1.68 16.31
C LYS A 111 -12.23 -2.55 15.06
N ASN A 112 -11.26 -3.45 15.13
CA ASN A 112 -10.97 -4.44 14.09
C ASN A 112 -10.59 -3.81 12.72
N ILE A 113 -9.75 -2.77 12.74
CA ILE A 113 -9.12 -2.25 11.53
C ILE A 113 -8.00 -3.22 11.15
N ASN A 114 -8.10 -3.83 9.97
CA ASN A 114 -7.01 -4.64 9.43
C ASN A 114 -5.99 -3.71 8.77
N TRP A 115 -4.98 -3.33 9.55
CA TRP A 115 -3.88 -2.51 9.07
C TRP A 115 -2.75 -3.37 8.55
N ARG A 116 -2.38 -3.13 7.31
CA ARG A 116 -1.28 -3.80 6.62
C ARG A 116 -0.12 -2.83 6.44
N ILE A 117 1.10 -3.31 6.68
CA ILE A 117 2.31 -2.58 6.33
C ILE A 117 3.04 -3.34 5.24
N ALA A 118 3.29 -2.71 4.10
CA ALA A 118 4.12 -3.27 3.06
C ALA A 118 5.60 -2.95 3.35
N LYS A 119 6.49 -3.95 3.23
CA LYS A 119 7.94 -3.80 3.39
C LYS A 119 8.68 -4.59 2.32
N PHE A 120 9.77 -4.02 1.82
CA PHE A 120 10.78 -4.82 1.15
C PHE A 120 11.43 -5.72 2.17
N ILE A 121 11.42 -7.04 1.92
CA ILE A 121 12.07 -8.00 2.79
C ILE A 121 13.02 -8.83 1.94
N PHE A 122 14.25 -9.01 2.41
CA PHE A 122 15.22 -9.87 1.76
C PHE A 122 15.97 -10.70 2.82
N VAL A 123 15.87 -12.03 2.70
CA VAL A 123 16.46 -12.97 3.63
C VAL A 123 17.49 -13.81 2.90
N SER A 124 18.72 -13.85 3.39
CA SER A 124 19.74 -14.77 2.86
C SER A 124 20.73 -15.16 3.95
N GLN A 125 21.19 -16.40 3.93
CA GLN A 125 22.30 -16.86 4.77
C GLN A 125 23.67 -16.53 4.14
N ASN A 126 23.66 -16.03 2.91
CA ASN A 126 24.86 -15.66 2.16
C ASN A 126 25.12 -14.16 2.26
N LYS A 127 26.17 -13.77 2.99
CA LYS A 127 26.53 -12.37 3.17
C LYS A 127 26.75 -11.63 1.85
N ARG A 128 27.34 -12.28 0.83
CA ARG A 128 27.53 -11.66 -0.49
C ARG A 128 26.20 -11.30 -1.15
N GLU A 129 25.17 -12.12 -0.99
CA GLU A 129 23.82 -11.83 -1.49
C GLU A 129 23.19 -10.66 -0.71
N LEU A 130 23.35 -10.63 0.63
CA LEU A 130 22.87 -9.50 1.44
C LEU A 130 23.52 -8.18 0.99
N ASP A 131 24.82 -8.20 0.78
CA ASP A 131 25.60 -7.01 0.37
C ASP A 131 25.35 -6.59 -1.08
N SER A 132 25.13 -7.52 -2.01
CA SER A 132 25.02 -7.23 -3.44
C SER A 132 23.58 -7.07 -3.95
N TYR A 133 22.65 -7.80 -3.34
CA TYR A 133 21.23 -7.80 -3.75
C TYR A 133 20.34 -7.03 -2.78
N GLY A 134 20.45 -7.30 -1.48
CA GLY A 134 19.55 -6.76 -0.45
C GLY A 134 19.80 -5.29 -0.15
N MET A 135 21.05 -4.92 0.18
CA MET A 135 21.40 -3.59 0.67
C MET A 135 22.37 -2.80 -0.23
N SER A 136 22.63 -3.28 -1.43
CA SER A 136 23.51 -2.61 -2.39
C SER A 136 22.86 -1.41 -3.06
N SER A 137 23.62 -0.32 -3.23
CA SER A 137 23.20 0.83 -4.05
C SER A 137 23.10 0.52 -5.56
N THR A 138 23.60 -0.64 -5.99
CA THR A 138 23.44 -1.19 -7.35
C THR A 138 22.45 -2.35 -7.39
N GLY A 139 21.87 -2.70 -6.26
CA GLY A 139 20.93 -3.80 -6.14
C GLY A 139 19.51 -3.48 -6.61
N PRO A 140 18.67 -4.50 -6.81
CA PRO A 140 17.32 -4.34 -7.36
C PRO A 140 16.38 -3.56 -6.43
N ILE A 141 16.52 -3.70 -5.12
CA ILE A 141 15.70 -2.95 -4.14
C ILE A 141 16.04 -1.46 -4.22
N PHE A 142 17.33 -1.10 -4.26
CA PHE A 142 17.76 0.28 -4.42
C PHE A 142 17.25 0.86 -5.75
N PHE A 143 17.32 0.09 -6.83
CA PHE A 143 16.77 0.51 -8.11
C PHE A 143 15.29 0.88 -8.01
N CYS A 144 14.46 0.04 -7.33
CA CYS A 144 13.05 0.33 -7.08
C CYS A 144 12.85 1.62 -6.27
N LEU A 145 13.61 1.81 -5.19
CA LEU A 145 13.55 3.03 -4.38
C LEU A 145 13.94 4.27 -5.19
N LYS A 146 14.97 4.15 -6.04
CA LYS A 146 15.38 5.22 -6.97
C LYS A 146 14.27 5.56 -7.97
N GLN A 147 13.55 4.56 -8.50
CA GLN A 147 12.40 4.81 -9.37
C GLN A 147 11.26 5.53 -8.65
N ILE A 148 10.96 5.13 -7.41
CA ILE A 148 9.97 5.82 -6.56
C ILE A 148 10.41 7.27 -6.32
N TYR A 149 11.65 7.50 -5.93
CA TYR A 149 12.22 8.83 -5.74
C TYR A 149 12.07 9.70 -6.99
N ASN A 150 12.46 9.18 -8.16
CA ASN A 150 12.37 9.90 -9.42
C ASN A 150 10.92 10.26 -9.80
N LYS A 151 9.98 9.34 -9.60
CA LYS A 151 8.54 9.60 -9.81
C LYS A 151 8.02 10.69 -8.88
N LEU A 152 8.35 10.61 -7.59
CA LEU A 152 7.95 11.62 -6.61
C LEU A 152 8.61 12.98 -6.88
N LYS A 153 9.88 13.00 -7.28
CA LYS A 153 10.58 14.23 -7.70
C LYS A 153 9.88 14.89 -8.89
N LYS A 154 9.55 14.10 -9.92
CA LYS A 154 8.82 14.60 -11.10
C LYS A 154 7.43 15.12 -10.75
N ALA A 155 6.78 14.53 -9.77
CA ALA A 155 5.46 14.94 -9.29
C ALA A 155 5.50 16.06 -8.24
N ASN A 156 6.69 16.61 -7.91
CA ASN A 156 6.92 17.57 -6.83
C ASN A 156 6.37 17.10 -5.47
N ARG A 157 6.57 15.82 -5.17
CA ARG A 157 6.04 15.12 -3.97
C ARG A 157 7.13 14.43 -3.14
N LEU A 158 8.34 14.98 -3.10
CA LEU A 158 9.42 14.45 -2.27
C LEU A 158 9.15 14.59 -0.76
N ASP A 159 8.20 15.44 -0.39
CA ASP A 159 7.68 15.55 0.98
C ASP A 159 7.32 14.19 1.60
N ILE A 160 6.84 13.25 0.80
CA ILE A 160 6.49 11.89 1.21
C ILE A 160 7.67 11.11 1.79
N LEU A 161 8.87 11.32 1.25
CA LEU A 161 10.10 10.62 1.66
C LEU A 161 10.90 11.36 2.74
N LYS A 162 10.50 12.55 3.13
CA LYS A 162 11.17 13.33 4.18
C LYS A 162 10.78 12.86 5.58
N LYS A 163 11.68 13.05 6.55
CA LYS A 163 11.34 12.91 7.97
C LYS A 163 10.36 13.98 8.39
N ASN A 164 10.66 15.22 8.03
CA ASN A 164 9.75 16.35 8.21
C ASN A 164 9.28 16.87 6.84
N PRO A 165 8.05 16.63 6.42
CA PRO A 165 7.54 17.10 5.13
C PRO A 165 7.56 18.61 4.95
N ALA A 166 7.48 19.37 6.06
CA ALA A 166 7.51 20.83 6.03
C ALA A 166 8.93 21.38 5.85
N ASP A 167 9.97 20.59 6.13
CA ASP A 167 11.35 21.00 5.96
C ASP A 167 11.72 21.03 4.47
N LYS A 168 11.81 22.23 3.91
CA LYS A 168 12.20 22.44 2.51
C LYS A 168 13.66 22.09 2.24
N ASN A 169 14.52 22.13 3.26
CA ASN A 169 15.97 21.94 3.17
C ASN A 169 16.42 20.49 3.38
N GLU A 170 15.54 19.61 3.88
CA GLU A 170 15.88 18.20 4.07
C GLU A 170 16.21 17.53 2.74
N LYS A 171 17.47 17.11 2.61
CA LYS A 171 17.95 16.32 1.47
C LYS A 171 17.69 14.84 1.72
N ILE A 172 17.14 14.15 0.73
CA ILE A 172 16.87 12.72 0.81
C ILE A 172 18.11 11.96 0.36
N ASN A 173 18.74 11.23 1.27
CA ASN A 173 19.77 10.25 0.98
C ASN A 173 19.11 8.87 0.82
N LEU A 174 19.17 8.31 -0.39
CA LEU A 174 18.50 7.04 -0.71
C LEU A 174 19.11 5.83 0.01
N GLU A 175 20.41 5.83 0.31
CA GLU A 175 21.06 4.74 1.03
C GLU A 175 20.63 4.73 2.50
N VAL A 176 20.54 5.91 3.11
CA VAL A 176 20.01 6.05 4.47
C VAL A 176 18.53 5.65 4.51
N LEU A 177 17.76 6.07 3.50
CA LEU A 177 16.35 5.72 3.38
C LEU A 177 16.15 4.22 3.23
N MET A 178 16.97 3.56 2.41
CA MET A 178 16.93 2.11 2.21
C MET A 178 17.14 1.35 3.52
N LYS A 179 18.10 1.77 4.35
CA LYS A 179 18.35 1.15 5.67
C LYS A 179 17.15 1.24 6.62
N GLU A 180 16.34 2.28 6.49
CA GLU A 180 15.11 2.45 7.28
C GLU A 180 13.94 1.63 6.72
N LEU A 181 13.82 1.54 5.39
CA LEU A 181 12.66 0.97 4.74
C LEU A 181 12.73 -0.54 4.52
N VAL A 182 13.92 -1.10 4.42
CA VAL A 182 14.15 -2.49 4.01
C VAL A 182 14.44 -3.37 5.23
N ILE A 183 13.73 -4.47 5.33
CA ILE A 183 14.04 -5.55 6.26
C ILE A 183 14.95 -6.54 5.53
N CYS A 184 16.25 -6.50 5.83
CA CYS A 184 17.25 -7.34 5.18
C CYS A 184 18.19 -7.93 6.22
N GLY A 185 18.57 -9.20 6.05
CA GLY A 185 19.49 -9.90 6.93
C GLY A 185 19.40 -11.41 6.79
N ASP A 186 20.12 -12.11 7.66
CA ASP A 186 19.92 -13.54 7.84
C ASP A 186 18.57 -13.82 8.53
N THR A 187 18.24 -15.10 8.73
CA THR A 187 16.95 -15.48 9.31
C THR A 187 16.75 -14.92 10.73
N SER A 188 17.80 -14.87 11.56
CA SER A 188 17.73 -14.34 12.93
C SER A 188 17.50 -12.84 12.93
N GLU A 189 18.31 -12.11 12.16
CA GLU A 189 18.18 -10.66 12.03
C GLU A 189 16.82 -10.23 11.50
N VAL A 190 16.25 -10.99 10.55
CA VAL A 190 14.93 -10.67 9.98
C VAL A 190 13.82 -10.97 10.99
N ILE A 191 13.93 -12.06 11.78
CA ILE A 191 13.00 -12.34 12.89
C ILE A 191 12.99 -11.17 13.86
N ASP A 192 14.15 -10.73 14.35
CA ASP A 192 14.27 -9.63 15.31
C ASP A 192 13.67 -8.32 14.76
N LYS A 193 13.95 -8.01 13.48
CA LYS A 193 13.42 -6.81 12.82
C LYS A 193 11.90 -6.85 12.66
N VAL A 194 11.33 -8.02 12.36
CA VAL A 194 9.87 -8.17 12.25
C VAL A 194 9.19 -8.14 13.61
N GLN A 195 9.77 -8.79 14.63
CA GLN A 195 9.26 -8.72 16.00
C GLN A 195 9.30 -7.28 16.53
N LYS A 196 10.39 -6.55 16.26
CA LYS A 196 10.47 -5.14 16.57
C LYS A 196 9.38 -4.33 15.87
N LEU A 197 9.13 -4.58 14.59
CA LEU A 197 8.06 -3.91 13.85
C LEU A 197 6.67 -4.17 14.48
N LYS A 198 6.40 -5.39 14.91
CA LYS A 198 5.15 -5.77 15.61
C LYS A 198 5.03 -5.09 16.98
N HIS A 199 6.15 -4.98 17.69
CA HIS A 199 6.19 -4.29 18.99
C HIS A 199 5.98 -2.78 18.82
N ASP A 200 6.66 -2.16 17.85
CA ASP A 200 6.58 -0.70 17.62
C ASP A 200 5.18 -0.26 17.13
N TYR A 201 4.46 -1.14 16.43
CA TYR A 201 3.15 -0.84 15.84
C TYR A 201 2.07 -1.82 16.33
N SER A 202 1.48 -1.54 17.49
CA SER A 202 0.53 -2.42 18.18
C SER A 202 -0.75 -2.74 17.37
N ASN A 203 -1.12 -1.89 16.40
CA ASN A 203 -2.26 -2.10 15.52
C ASN A 203 -1.92 -2.85 14.23
N LEU A 204 -0.67 -3.23 14.00
CA LEU A 204 -0.26 -3.98 12.81
C LEU A 204 -0.91 -5.35 12.79
N SER A 205 -1.77 -5.59 11.79
CA SER A 205 -2.46 -6.88 11.61
C SER A 205 -1.71 -7.78 10.62
N THR A 206 -1.12 -7.21 9.57
CA THR A 206 -0.51 -7.99 8.49
C THR A 206 0.74 -7.30 7.96
N LEU A 207 1.84 -8.02 7.89
CA LEU A 207 3.03 -7.60 7.16
C LEU A 207 2.96 -8.11 5.72
N THR A 208 2.91 -7.18 4.77
CA THR A 208 2.88 -7.50 3.35
C THR A 208 4.29 -7.52 2.78
N TYR A 209 4.72 -8.68 2.34
CA TYR A 209 6.01 -8.89 1.71
C TYR A 209 6.03 -8.26 0.30
N VAL A 210 7.00 -7.39 0.05
CA VAL A 210 7.28 -6.83 -1.27
C VAL A 210 8.58 -7.41 -1.79
N ASN A 211 8.53 -8.09 -2.92
CA ASN A 211 9.67 -8.71 -3.57
C ASN A 211 10.11 -7.96 -4.83
N VAL A 212 11.36 -8.18 -5.22
CA VAL A 212 11.97 -7.69 -6.45
C VAL A 212 12.72 -8.86 -7.08
N ASP A 213 12.16 -9.47 -8.13
CA ASP A 213 12.65 -10.74 -8.67
C ASP A 213 13.21 -10.67 -10.10
N TRP A 214 13.06 -9.55 -10.79
CA TRP A 214 13.43 -9.43 -12.21
C TRP A 214 14.92 -9.41 -12.51
N LYS A 215 15.79 -9.26 -11.48
CA LYS A 215 17.23 -9.31 -11.68
C LYS A 215 17.77 -10.72 -11.53
N ASP A 216 17.35 -11.43 -10.50
CA ASP A 216 17.73 -12.82 -10.22
C ASP A 216 16.58 -13.55 -9.53
N LYS A 217 15.87 -14.34 -10.32
CA LYS A 217 14.70 -15.09 -9.85
C LYS A 217 15.08 -16.11 -8.78
N LYS A 218 16.22 -16.81 -8.93
CA LYS A 218 16.64 -17.87 -8.01
C LYS A 218 16.96 -17.31 -6.62
N ILE A 219 17.69 -16.20 -6.55
CA ILE A 219 18.00 -15.52 -5.27
C ILE A 219 16.69 -15.07 -4.61
N SER A 220 15.78 -14.49 -5.37
CA SER A 220 14.50 -14.02 -4.88
C SER A 220 13.61 -15.16 -4.36
N GLU A 221 13.51 -16.28 -5.08
CA GLU A 221 12.77 -17.47 -4.64
C GLU A 221 13.38 -18.08 -3.38
N THR A 222 14.71 -18.12 -3.27
CA THR A 222 15.40 -18.60 -2.07
C THR A 222 15.08 -17.72 -0.86
N SER A 223 15.12 -16.41 -1.03
CA SER A 223 14.73 -15.45 0.01
C SER A 223 13.27 -15.64 0.45
N MET A 224 12.35 -15.86 -0.49
CA MET A 224 10.94 -16.15 -0.20
C MET A 224 10.76 -17.44 0.61
N LYS A 225 11.47 -18.51 0.23
CA LYS A 225 11.45 -19.79 0.96
C LYS A 225 11.98 -19.65 2.38
N LEU A 226 13.11 -18.97 2.56
CA LEU A 226 13.66 -18.71 3.89
C LEU A 226 12.68 -17.89 4.75
N LEU A 227 12.04 -16.87 4.18
CA LEU A 227 11.01 -16.11 4.89
C LEU A 227 9.86 -17.02 5.33
N ALA A 228 9.30 -17.82 4.41
CA ALA A 228 8.14 -18.66 4.70
C ALA A 228 8.45 -19.80 5.68
N GLU A 229 9.59 -20.46 5.52
CA GLU A 229 9.90 -21.70 6.24
C GLU A 229 10.68 -21.48 7.55
N LYS A 230 11.47 -20.40 7.63
CA LYS A 230 12.40 -20.18 8.75
C LYS A 230 12.09 -18.94 9.59
N VAL A 231 11.45 -17.94 8.99
CA VAL A 231 11.11 -16.67 9.68
C VAL A 231 9.67 -16.68 10.16
N MET A 232 8.70 -16.89 9.24
CA MET A 232 7.27 -16.79 9.58
C MET A 232 6.83 -17.70 10.75
N PRO A 233 7.33 -18.93 10.93
CA PRO A 233 6.92 -19.75 12.07
C PRO A 233 7.40 -19.24 13.43
N LYS A 234 8.29 -18.23 13.46
CA LYS A 234 8.90 -17.68 14.69
C LYS A 234 8.46 -16.26 15.04
N ILE A 235 7.54 -15.67 14.30
CA ILE A 235 7.07 -14.29 14.47
C ILE A 235 5.59 -14.18 14.85
#